data_602253561318631209b39ed8ad1de58c
#
_entry.id   602253561318631209b39ed8ad1de58c
#
_cell.length_a   1.000
_cell.length_b   1.000
_cell.length_c   1.000
_cell.angle_alpha   90.00
_cell.angle_beta   90.00
_cell.angle_gamma   90.00
#
_symmetry.space_group_name_H-M   'P 1'
#
loop_
_entity.id
_entity.type
_entity.pdbx_description
1 polymer ?
#
loop_
_entity_poly.entity_id
_entity_poly.type
_entity_poly.pdbx_seq_one_letter_code
_entity_poly.pdbx_strand_id
1 'polypeptide(L)'
;MVGWIRYAAVFVGFFLLGTFGYLFYQTYSQPETLLAVTTHDKIKELKLPDGTKVWLNKNTTLKYPYEFAGKGRKVYLEGEGYFEVMRNPEKPFVVQSEAMQVRVLGTVFNLKSDKAKMSAVATLLKGEVEVKGNHGEGMIILAPGQKAELNGMTRRLVVKQVDTGIENWHNNEFVFEKADLYTIARTLENSYGVRIILAPN
;
A
#
# COMPACT_ATOMS: atom_id res chain seq x y z
N MET A 1 -17.39 44.99 44.33
CA MET A 1 -16.14 44.64 43.66
C MET A 1 -16.01 43.16 43.24
N VAL A 2 -16.81 42.21 43.75
CA VAL A 2 -16.65 40.77 43.51
C VAL A 2 -17.18 40.29 42.14
N GLY A 3 -18.10 41.03 41.49
CA GLY A 3 -18.72 40.63 40.23
C GLY A 3 -17.76 40.58 39.03
N TRP A 4 -16.91 41.56 38.90
CA TRP A 4 -15.99 41.71 37.75
C TRP A 4 -14.93 40.62 37.71
N ILE A 5 -14.47 40.11 38.85
CA ILE A 5 -13.49 39.03 38.95
C ILE A 5 -14.07 37.72 38.37
N ARG A 6 -15.37 37.48 38.59
CA ARG A 6 -16.03 36.26 38.02
C ARG A 6 -16.10 36.29 36.51
N TYR A 7 -16.38 37.43 35.92
CA TYR A 7 -16.40 37.56 34.45
C TYR A 7 -15.00 37.51 33.88
N ALA A 8 -14.01 38.12 34.53
CA ALA A 8 -12.63 38.02 34.08
C ALA A 8 -12.11 36.56 34.07
N ALA A 9 -12.43 35.77 35.10
CA ALA A 9 -12.06 34.36 35.17
C ALA A 9 -12.68 33.53 34.02
N VAL A 10 -13.94 33.82 33.66
CA VAL A 10 -14.61 33.18 32.52
C VAL A 10 -13.93 33.53 31.20
N PHE A 11 -13.61 34.82 30.98
CA PHE A 11 -12.88 35.25 29.77
C PHE A 11 -11.50 34.62 29.63
N VAL A 12 -10.74 34.54 30.74
CA VAL A 12 -9.44 33.85 30.76
C VAL A 12 -9.57 32.38 30.44
N GLY A 13 -10.61 31.70 30.99
CA GLY A 13 -10.89 30.29 30.66
C GLY A 13 -11.17 30.05 29.18
N PHE A 14 -12.02 30.88 28.57
CA PHE A 14 -12.28 30.78 27.13
C PHE A 14 -11.05 31.10 26.28
N PHE A 15 -10.24 32.08 26.68
CA PHE A 15 -9.00 32.40 25.97
C PHE A 15 -8.00 31.26 26.04
N LEU A 16 -7.81 30.63 27.21
CA LEU A 16 -6.93 29.48 27.37
C LEU A 16 -7.44 28.25 26.58
N LEU A 17 -8.74 27.98 26.59
CA LEU A 17 -9.33 26.93 25.77
C LEU A 17 -9.17 27.19 24.27
N GLY A 18 -9.38 28.43 23.84
CA GLY A 18 -9.20 28.84 22.45
C GLY A 18 -7.75 28.71 21.97
N THR A 19 -6.80 29.19 22.79
CA THR A 19 -5.35 29.07 22.50
C THR A 19 -4.91 27.61 22.51
N PHE A 20 -5.35 26.81 23.48
CA PHE A 20 -5.06 25.38 23.52
C PHE A 20 -5.64 24.65 22.30
N GLY A 21 -6.91 24.92 21.96
CA GLY A 21 -7.54 24.37 20.76
C GLY A 21 -6.83 24.77 19.47
N TYR A 22 -6.40 26.03 19.35
CA TYR A 22 -5.62 26.53 18.23
C TYR A 22 -4.24 25.85 18.11
N LEU A 23 -3.49 25.74 19.20
CA LEU A 23 -2.20 25.06 19.24
C LEU A 23 -2.34 23.57 18.94
N PHE A 24 -3.36 22.93 19.49
CA PHE A 24 -3.71 21.54 19.20
C PHE A 24 -4.03 21.35 17.70
N TYR A 25 -4.87 22.21 17.14
CA TYR A 25 -5.21 22.20 15.71
C TYR A 25 -3.96 22.38 14.85
N GLN A 26 -3.10 23.35 15.16
CA GLN A 26 -1.87 23.61 14.42
C GLN A 26 -0.90 22.42 14.47
N THR A 27 -0.81 21.72 15.61
CA THR A 27 0.05 20.54 15.77
C THR A 27 -0.47 19.33 15.00
N TYR A 28 -1.80 19.18 14.91
CA TYR A 28 -2.43 18.03 14.25
C TYR A 28 -2.75 18.25 12.76
N SER A 29 -2.77 19.50 12.30
CA SER A 29 -3.19 19.87 10.93
C SER A 29 -2.04 20.24 10.00
N GLN A 30 -0.78 19.98 10.38
CA GLN A 30 0.32 20.20 9.45
C GLN A 30 0.19 19.23 8.26
N PRO A 31 0.13 19.72 7.02
CA PRO A 31 0.12 18.85 5.86
C PRO A 31 1.45 18.08 5.83
N GLU A 32 1.37 16.74 5.82
CA GLU A 32 2.56 15.90 5.67
C GLU A 32 3.23 16.23 4.33
N THR A 33 4.48 16.68 4.38
CA THR A 33 5.29 16.84 3.18
C THR A 33 5.62 15.45 2.64
N LEU A 34 5.04 15.10 1.48
CA LEU A 34 5.27 13.81 0.84
C LEU A 34 6.44 13.92 -0.15
N LEU A 35 7.37 12.99 -0.04
CA LEU A 35 8.34 12.69 -1.09
C LEU A 35 7.66 11.83 -2.14
N ALA A 36 7.98 12.06 -3.42
CA ALA A 36 7.48 11.27 -4.54
C ALA A 36 8.65 10.63 -5.30
N VAL A 37 8.57 9.33 -5.51
CA VAL A 37 9.49 8.56 -6.35
C VAL A 37 8.70 7.97 -7.49
N THR A 38 9.09 8.31 -8.73
CA THR A 38 8.46 7.79 -9.95
C THR A 38 9.48 6.98 -10.74
N THR A 39 9.05 5.84 -11.23
CA THR A 39 9.81 4.99 -12.16
C THR A 39 9.23 5.12 -13.57
N HIS A 40 10.09 4.97 -14.58
CA HIS A 40 9.68 4.89 -15.99
C HIS A 40 9.96 3.48 -16.53
N ASP A 41 11.10 3.28 -17.16
CA ASP A 41 11.42 2.04 -17.88
C ASP A 41 12.15 0.97 -17.03
N LYS A 42 12.54 1.31 -15.80
CA LYS A 42 13.35 0.45 -14.93
C LYS A 42 12.70 0.27 -13.56
N ILE A 43 12.91 -0.91 -12.99
CA ILE A 43 12.61 -1.21 -11.60
C ILE A 43 13.54 -0.39 -10.71
N LYS A 44 13.01 0.10 -9.60
CA LYS A 44 13.78 0.87 -8.61
C LYS A 44 13.54 0.30 -7.22
N GLU A 45 14.62 -0.04 -6.54
CA GLU A 45 14.61 -0.34 -5.12
C GLU A 45 14.78 0.93 -4.30
N LEU A 46 14.05 1.03 -3.18
CA LEU A 46 14.22 2.08 -2.20
C LEU A 46 13.98 1.56 -0.79
N LYS A 47 14.58 2.22 0.19
CA LYS A 47 14.37 1.96 1.61
C LYS A 47 13.64 3.13 2.23
N LEU A 48 12.49 2.85 2.87
CA LEU A 48 11.69 3.85 3.56
C LEU A 48 12.30 4.23 4.93
N PRO A 49 11.84 5.34 5.55
CA PRO A 49 12.36 5.81 6.83
C PRO A 49 12.24 4.81 7.99
N ASP A 50 11.25 3.90 7.94
CA ASP A 50 11.05 2.83 8.93
C ASP A 50 11.89 1.57 8.69
N GLY A 51 12.71 1.56 7.63
CA GLY A 51 13.51 0.42 7.22
C GLY A 51 12.81 -0.55 6.26
N THR A 52 11.54 -0.33 5.94
CA THR A 52 10.79 -1.09 4.93
C THR A 52 11.49 -0.98 3.58
N LYS A 53 11.69 -2.12 2.90
CA LYS A 53 12.20 -2.14 1.52
C LYS A 53 11.04 -2.19 0.55
N VAL A 54 11.17 -1.42 -0.52
CA VAL A 54 10.16 -1.35 -1.58
C VAL A 54 10.84 -1.43 -2.93
N TRP A 55 10.34 -2.29 -3.80
CA TRP A 55 10.69 -2.30 -5.22
C TRP A 55 9.49 -1.76 -6.00
N LEU A 56 9.74 -0.76 -6.82
CA LEU A 56 8.75 -0.16 -7.70
C LEU A 56 8.95 -0.70 -9.11
N ASN A 57 7.90 -1.26 -9.69
CA ASN A 57 7.90 -1.69 -11.08
C ASN A 57 7.95 -0.48 -12.03
N LYS A 58 8.04 -0.73 -13.33
CA LYS A 58 7.98 0.31 -14.38
C LYS A 58 6.69 1.11 -14.27
N ASN A 59 6.74 2.40 -14.64
CA ASN A 59 5.59 3.30 -14.67
C ASN A 59 4.83 3.36 -13.33
N THR A 60 5.57 3.41 -12.21
CA THR A 60 5.02 3.40 -10.86
C THR A 60 5.42 4.65 -10.10
N THR A 61 4.49 5.21 -9.34
CA THR A 61 4.75 6.34 -8.43
C THR A 61 4.42 5.92 -7.01
N LEU A 62 5.38 6.11 -6.10
CA LEU A 62 5.20 5.97 -4.66
C LEU A 62 5.37 7.34 -4.00
N LYS A 63 4.37 7.72 -3.16
CA LYS A 63 4.46 8.91 -2.31
C LYS A 63 4.49 8.48 -0.85
N TYR A 64 5.43 9.00 -0.08
CA TYR A 64 5.61 8.67 1.33
C TYR A 64 6.16 9.88 2.09
N PRO A 65 5.90 10.03 3.40
CA PRO A 65 6.42 11.14 4.20
C PRO A 65 7.93 10.97 4.45
N TYR A 66 8.63 12.08 4.66
CA TYR A 66 10.03 12.06 5.06
C TYR A 66 10.25 11.27 6.35
N GLU A 67 9.29 11.34 7.27
CA GLU A 67 9.26 10.61 8.53
C GLU A 67 7.83 10.18 8.84
N PHE A 68 7.64 8.96 9.36
CA PHE A 68 6.34 8.50 9.81
C PHE A 68 6.04 9.02 11.23
N ALA A 69 5.56 10.26 11.36
CA ALA A 69 5.31 10.90 12.65
C ALA A 69 4.05 10.40 13.38
N GLY A 70 2.97 10.05 12.68
CA GLY A 70 1.67 9.69 13.25
C GLY A 70 1.58 8.27 13.83
N LYS A 71 0.34 7.83 14.13
CA LYS A 71 0.01 6.50 14.67
C LYS A 71 0.09 5.37 13.63
N GLY A 72 0.45 5.67 12.38
CA GLY A 72 0.57 4.73 11.29
C GLY A 72 1.70 5.12 10.34
N ARG A 73 2.06 4.19 9.45
CA ARG A 73 3.05 4.37 8.39
C ARG A 73 2.30 4.33 7.05
N LYS A 74 1.85 5.50 6.58
CA LYS A 74 1.02 5.57 5.37
C LYS A 74 1.83 5.98 4.16
N VAL A 75 1.64 5.25 3.05
CA VAL A 75 2.22 5.54 1.74
C VAL A 75 1.13 5.46 0.67
N TYR A 76 1.36 6.09 -0.49
CA TYR A 76 0.42 6.11 -1.61
C TYR A 76 1.09 5.52 -2.84
N LEU A 77 0.43 4.54 -3.47
CA LEU A 77 0.94 3.82 -4.64
C LEU A 77 0.02 4.02 -5.84
N GLU A 78 0.62 4.35 -6.97
CA GLU A 78 0.02 4.28 -8.30
C GLU A 78 0.94 3.43 -9.18
N GLY A 79 0.47 2.31 -9.71
CA GLY A 79 1.26 1.30 -10.42
C GLY A 79 1.47 0.03 -9.59
N GLU A 80 2.67 -0.53 -9.59
CA GLU A 80 2.96 -1.81 -8.96
C GLU A 80 4.19 -1.74 -8.05
N GLY A 81 4.02 -2.20 -6.80
CA GLY A 81 5.08 -2.23 -5.81
C GLY A 81 5.13 -3.54 -5.04
N TYR A 82 6.33 -4.05 -4.82
CA TYR A 82 6.63 -5.15 -3.92
C TYR A 82 7.19 -4.58 -2.62
N PHE A 83 6.66 -5.05 -1.50
CA PHE A 83 6.94 -4.50 -0.17
C PHE A 83 7.44 -5.58 0.77
N GLU A 84 8.61 -5.37 1.36
CA GLU A 84 9.08 -6.10 2.54
C GLU A 84 8.96 -5.18 3.76
N VAL A 85 7.81 -5.22 4.42
CA VAL A 85 7.50 -4.29 5.48
C VAL A 85 8.17 -4.68 6.78
N MET A 86 8.89 -3.72 7.38
CA MET A 86 9.48 -3.87 8.71
C MET A 86 8.39 -4.10 9.76
N ARG A 87 8.52 -5.17 10.55
CA ARG A 87 7.53 -5.55 11.56
C ARG A 87 7.42 -4.50 12.66
N ASN A 88 6.22 -3.96 12.84
CA ASN A 88 5.87 -3.07 13.93
C ASN A 88 4.35 -3.16 14.22
N PRO A 89 3.91 -3.98 15.19
CA PRO A 89 2.50 -4.15 15.52
C PRO A 89 1.82 -2.89 16.06
N GLU A 90 2.58 -2.02 16.75
CA GLU A 90 2.03 -0.80 17.36
C GLU A 90 1.78 0.30 16.32
N LYS A 91 2.48 0.25 15.17
CA LYS A 91 2.39 1.26 14.13
C LYS A 91 2.14 0.61 12.76
N PRO A 92 0.88 0.32 12.40
CA PRO A 92 0.53 -0.34 11.16
C PRO A 92 1.07 0.37 9.93
N PHE A 93 1.48 -0.41 8.92
CA PHE A 93 1.87 0.09 7.61
C PHE A 93 0.67 0.01 6.65
N VAL A 94 0.39 1.11 5.97
CA VAL A 94 -0.78 1.24 5.11
C VAL A 94 -0.35 1.71 3.73
N VAL A 95 -0.63 0.90 2.71
CA VAL A 95 -0.49 1.30 1.31
C VAL A 95 -1.87 1.70 0.79
N GLN A 96 -2.01 2.95 0.42
CA GLN A 96 -3.21 3.50 -0.19
C GLN A 96 -3.04 3.56 -1.69
N SER A 97 -3.90 2.89 -2.44
CA SER A 97 -4.06 3.11 -3.88
C SER A 97 -5.41 3.75 -4.17
N GLU A 98 -5.72 4.04 -5.44
CA GLU A 98 -7.02 4.59 -5.85
C GLU A 98 -8.16 3.61 -5.55
N ALA A 99 -7.96 2.32 -5.82
CA ALA A 99 -8.99 1.31 -5.73
C ALA A 99 -9.10 0.69 -4.32
N MET A 100 -7.97 0.44 -3.64
CA MET A 100 -7.96 -0.27 -2.37
C MET A 100 -6.89 0.23 -1.41
N GLN A 101 -7.11 -0.06 -0.15
CA GLN A 101 -6.18 0.11 0.95
C GLN A 101 -5.69 -1.26 1.42
N VAL A 102 -4.38 -1.38 1.61
CA VAL A 102 -3.72 -2.56 2.15
C VAL A 102 -3.06 -2.19 3.47
N ARG A 103 -3.41 -2.90 4.55
CA ARG A 103 -2.90 -2.68 5.91
C ARG A 103 -2.17 -3.91 6.42
N VAL A 104 -0.96 -3.71 6.95
CA VAL A 104 -0.10 -4.78 7.43
C VAL A 104 0.68 -4.37 8.68
N LEU A 105 1.20 -5.35 9.43
CA LEU A 105 2.02 -5.13 10.64
C LEU A 105 3.49 -5.52 10.45
N GLY A 106 3.82 -6.24 9.36
CA GLY A 106 5.17 -6.74 9.07
C GLY A 106 5.07 -7.94 8.14
N THR A 107 4.98 -7.69 6.85
CA THR A 107 4.44 -8.60 5.84
C THR A 107 5.22 -8.42 4.56
N VAL A 108 5.32 -9.48 3.77
CA VAL A 108 5.83 -9.44 2.40
C VAL A 108 4.67 -9.60 1.44
N PHE A 109 4.43 -8.61 0.59
CA PHE A 109 3.31 -8.60 -0.34
C PHE A 109 3.60 -7.77 -1.59
N ASN A 110 2.87 -8.04 -2.66
CA ASN A 110 2.83 -7.24 -3.88
C ASN A 110 1.48 -6.52 -3.99
N LEU A 111 1.48 -5.27 -4.39
CA LEU A 111 0.28 -4.51 -4.72
C LEU A 111 0.43 -3.93 -6.12
N LYS A 112 -0.52 -4.28 -7.00
CA LYS A 112 -0.67 -3.71 -8.33
C LYS A 112 -1.98 -2.96 -8.41
N SER A 113 -1.94 -1.69 -8.78
CA SER A 113 -3.11 -0.81 -8.88
C SER A 113 -3.13 -0.11 -10.24
N ASP A 114 -4.26 -0.20 -10.92
CA ASP A 114 -4.55 0.52 -12.15
C ASP A 114 -5.62 1.58 -11.87
N LYS A 115 -5.19 2.82 -11.80
CA LYS A 115 -6.07 3.96 -11.50
C LYS A 115 -7.13 4.17 -12.56
N ALA A 116 -6.78 4.01 -13.84
CA ALA A 116 -7.71 4.24 -14.94
C ALA A 116 -8.86 3.21 -14.95
N LYS A 117 -8.56 1.97 -14.54
CA LYS A 117 -9.54 0.89 -14.43
C LYS A 117 -10.19 0.79 -13.06
N MET A 118 -9.78 1.61 -12.08
CA MET A 118 -10.20 1.50 -10.67
C MET A 118 -10.07 0.07 -10.14
N SER A 119 -9.04 -0.65 -10.58
CA SER A 119 -8.78 -2.05 -10.23
C SER A 119 -7.48 -2.17 -9.47
N ALA A 120 -7.40 -3.18 -8.60
CA ALA A 120 -6.17 -3.49 -7.91
C ALA A 120 -6.10 -4.98 -7.53
N VAL A 121 -4.87 -5.47 -7.39
CA VAL A 121 -4.55 -6.83 -6.97
C VAL A 121 -3.52 -6.76 -5.86
N ALA A 122 -3.86 -7.28 -4.68
CA ALA A 122 -2.94 -7.45 -3.57
C ALA A 122 -2.61 -8.94 -3.41
N THR A 123 -1.36 -9.32 -3.50
CA THR A 123 -0.87 -10.71 -3.36
C THR A 123 -0.04 -10.84 -2.11
N LEU A 124 -0.39 -11.79 -1.25
CA LEU A 124 0.32 -12.05 0.01
C LEU A 124 1.32 -13.19 -0.15
N LEU A 125 2.59 -12.90 0.18
CA LEU A 125 3.67 -13.89 0.18
C LEU A 125 3.97 -14.41 1.59
N LYS A 126 4.06 -13.51 2.58
CA LYS A 126 4.39 -13.88 3.96
C LYS A 126 3.71 -12.95 4.97
N GLY A 127 3.12 -13.52 6.03
CA GLY A 127 2.48 -12.78 7.10
C GLY A 127 0.95 -12.73 6.94
N GLU A 128 0.35 -11.59 7.22
CA GLU A 128 -1.09 -11.34 7.13
C GLU A 128 -1.34 -9.97 6.51
N VAL A 129 -2.35 -9.85 5.67
CA VAL A 129 -2.75 -8.62 4.99
C VAL A 129 -4.24 -8.38 5.16
N GLU A 130 -4.59 -7.21 5.66
CA GLU A 130 -5.96 -6.69 5.59
C GLU A 130 -6.10 -5.84 4.32
N VAL A 131 -7.02 -6.21 3.45
CA VAL A 131 -7.35 -5.49 2.22
C VAL A 131 -8.75 -4.91 2.35
N LYS A 132 -8.90 -3.61 2.05
CA LYS A 132 -10.17 -2.91 2.07
C LYS A 132 -10.39 -2.17 0.75
N GLY A 133 -11.55 -2.33 0.13
CA GLY A 133 -11.97 -1.51 -0.99
C GLY A 133 -12.32 -0.09 -0.55
N ASN A 134 -11.95 0.92 -1.33
CA ASN A 134 -12.11 2.32 -0.94
C ASN A 134 -13.53 2.86 -1.05
N HIS A 135 -14.41 2.15 -1.76
CA HIS A 135 -15.75 2.62 -2.13
C HIS A 135 -16.86 1.69 -1.63
N GLY A 136 -16.62 0.96 -0.53
CA GLY A 136 -17.61 0.10 0.10
C GLY A 136 -17.64 -1.36 -0.39
N GLU A 137 -16.60 -1.81 -1.11
CA GLU A 137 -16.50 -3.19 -1.63
C GLU A 137 -16.25 -4.23 -0.53
N GLY A 138 -16.08 -3.79 0.72
CA GLY A 138 -15.83 -4.67 1.86
C GLY A 138 -14.36 -4.74 2.26
N MET A 139 -14.08 -5.65 3.19
CA MET A 139 -12.76 -5.90 3.77
C MET A 139 -12.49 -7.40 3.80
N ILE A 140 -11.26 -7.79 3.51
CA ILE A 140 -10.80 -9.18 3.45
C ILE A 140 -9.45 -9.28 4.16
N ILE A 141 -9.23 -10.38 4.88
CA ILE A 141 -7.93 -10.77 5.42
C ILE A 141 -7.39 -11.90 4.56
N LEU A 142 -6.16 -11.73 4.05
CA LEU A 142 -5.46 -12.73 3.24
C LEU A 142 -4.54 -13.59 4.12
N ALA A 143 -4.48 -14.87 3.79
CA ALA A 143 -3.45 -15.81 4.21
C ALA A 143 -2.34 -15.92 3.15
N PRO A 144 -1.12 -16.37 3.50
CA PRO A 144 -0.05 -16.58 2.53
C PRO A 144 -0.49 -17.48 1.35
N GLY A 145 -0.07 -17.12 0.14
CA GLY A 145 -0.49 -17.79 -1.09
C GLY A 145 -1.86 -17.36 -1.63
N GLN A 146 -2.49 -16.36 -1.00
CA GLN A 146 -3.73 -15.78 -1.50
C GLN A 146 -3.53 -14.41 -2.13
N LYS A 147 -4.43 -14.04 -3.04
CA LYS A 147 -4.54 -12.69 -3.58
C LYS A 147 -5.97 -12.16 -3.49
N ALA A 148 -6.10 -10.87 -3.23
CA ALA A 148 -7.35 -10.14 -3.33
C ALA A 148 -7.37 -9.36 -4.65
N GLU A 149 -8.39 -9.55 -5.45
CA GLU A 149 -8.61 -8.84 -6.70
C GLU A 149 -9.85 -7.96 -6.59
N LEU A 150 -9.67 -6.66 -6.80
CA LEU A 150 -10.77 -5.71 -6.95
C LEU A 150 -10.94 -5.36 -8.44
N ASN A 151 -12.11 -5.69 -8.97
CA ASN A 151 -12.49 -5.31 -10.32
C ASN A 151 -13.28 -4.00 -10.28
N GLY A 152 -12.75 -2.95 -10.89
CA GLY A 152 -13.35 -1.62 -10.86
C GLY A 152 -14.70 -1.51 -11.57
N MET A 153 -14.96 -2.30 -12.64
CA MET A 153 -16.24 -2.28 -13.35
C MET A 153 -17.34 -2.97 -12.55
N THR A 154 -17.05 -4.15 -12.00
CA THR A 154 -18.05 -4.94 -11.25
C THR A 154 -18.13 -4.58 -9.79
N ARG A 155 -17.19 -3.77 -9.28
CA ARG A 155 -17.07 -3.38 -7.88
C ARG A 155 -17.01 -4.59 -6.93
N ARG A 156 -16.44 -5.71 -7.40
CA ARG A 156 -16.29 -6.94 -6.62
C ARG A 156 -14.87 -7.09 -6.14
N LEU A 157 -14.74 -7.30 -4.83
CA LEU A 157 -13.52 -7.69 -4.16
C LEU A 157 -13.59 -9.21 -3.89
N VAL A 158 -12.69 -9.98 -4.47
CA VAL A 158 -12.68 -11.45 -4.38
C VAL A 158 -11.32 -11.96 -3.96
N VAL A 159 -11.30 -13.10 -3.21
CA VAL A 159 -10.07 -13.83 -2.88
C VAL A 159 -9.88 -14.95 -3.87
N LYS A 160 -8.64 -15.14 -4.33
CA LYS A 160 -8.22 -16.28 -5.14
C LYS A 160 -6.92 -16.86 -4.58
N GLN A 161 -6.67 -18.13 -4.83
CA GLN A 161 -5.33 -18.69 -4.63
C GLN A 161 -4.38 -18.13 -5.69
N VAL A 162 -3.14 -17.95 -5.32
CA VAL A 162 -2.09 -17.59 -6.28
C VAL A 162 -1.76 -18.83 -7.08
N ASP A 163 -1.96 -18.77 -8.39
CA ASP A 163 -1.51 -19.83 -9.28
C ASP A 163 0.01 -19.96 -9.19
N THR A 164 0.51 -21.18 -9.32
CA THR A 164 1.95 -21.53 -9.24
C THR A 164 2.76 -20.67 -10.21
N GLY A 165 3.54 -19.74 -9.69
CA GLY A 165 4.30 -18.77 -10.46
C GLY A 165 4.15 -17.38 -9.82
N ILE A 166 4.66 -17.23 -8.59
CA ILE A 166 4.79 -15.89 -8.00
C ILE A 166 5.85 -15.18 -8.83
N GLU A 167 5.43 -14.21 -9.62
CA GLU A 167 6.35 -13.34 -10.34
C GLU A 167 7.23 -12.59 -9.34
N ASN A 168 8.44 -13.08 -9.10
CA ASN A 168 9.47 -12.35 -8.36
C ASN A 168 10.14 -11.31 -9.29
N TRP A 169 9.29 -10.51 -9.96
CA TRP A 169 9.75 -9.50 -10.92
C TRP A 169 10.79 -8.53 -10.32
N HIS A 170 10.76 -8.35 -9.01
CA HIS A 170 11.69 -7.48 -8.28
C HIS A 170 13.12 -8.00 -8.24
N ASN A 171 13.34 -9.32 -8.36
CA ASN A 171 14.66 -9.98 -8.41
C ASN A 171 15.04 -10.43 -9.82
N ASN A 172 14.22 -10.18 -10.83
CA ASN A 172 14.33 -10.81 -12.16
C ASN A 172 14.35 -12.35 -12.13
N GLU A 173 13.72 -12.93 -11.11
CA GLU A 173 13.63 -14.38 -10.92
C GLU A 173 12.19 -14.82 -11.05
N PHE A 174 11.97 -15.93 -11.75
CA PHE A 174 10.72 -16.64 -11.78
C PHE A 174 10.87 -17.93 -11.01
N VAL A 175 10.09 -18.09 -9.95
CA VAL A 175 10.06 -19.33 -9.19
C VAL A 175 8.84 -20.14 -9.62
N PHE A 176 9.08 -21.28 -10.25
CA PHE A 176 8.03 -22.20 -10.68
C PHE A 176 8.07 -23.44 -9.79
N GLU A 177 7.09 -23.60 -8.90
CA GLU A 177 6.90 -24.81 -8.13
C GLU A 177 5.86 -25.69 -8.82
N LYS A 178 6.28 -26.85 -9.36
CA LYS A 178 5.42 -27.84 -10.02
C LYS A 178 4.56 -27.29 -11.18
N ALA A 179 5.03 -26.24 -11.85
CA ALA A 179 4.35 -25.68 -13.02
C ALA A 179 4.64 -26.52 -14.27
N ASP A 180 3.65 -26.67 -15.13
CA ASP A 180 3.84 -27.27 -16.45
C ASP A 180 4.55 -26.29 -17.41
N LEU A 181 5.05 -26.83 -18.51
CA LEU A 181 5.84 -26.06 -19.49
C LEU A 181 4.99 -24.95 -20.15
N TYR A 182 3.68 -25.14 -20.28
CA TYR A 182 2.76 -24.18 -20.85
C TYR A 182 2.58 -22.99 -19.92
N THR A 183 2.42 -23.25 -18.63
CA THR A 183 2.34 -22.20 -17.58
C THR A 183 3.63 -21.40 -17.51
N ILE A 184 4.79 -22.05 -17.58
CA ILE A 184 6.11 -21.39 -17.61
C ILE A 184 6.21 -20.49 -18.84
N ALA A 185 5.94 -21.02 -20.04
CA ALA A 185 6.01 -20.27 -21.29
C ALA A 185 5.11 -19.03 -21.25
N ARG A 186 3.85 -19.20 -20.84
CA ARG A 186 2.86 -18.10 -20.76
C ARG A 186 3.26 -17.01 -19.76
N THR A 187 3.84 -17.40 -18.63
CA THR A 187 4.33 -16.44 -17.64
C THR A 187 5.49 -15.62 -18.21
N LEU A 188 6.44 -16.26 -18.85
CA LEU A 188 7.58 -15.60 -19.50
C LEU A 188 7.14 -14.71 -20.69
N GLU A 189 6.19 -15.15 -21.50
CA GLU A 189 5.59 -14.35 -22.59
C GLU A 189 5.01 -13.04 -22.06
N ASN A 190 4.20 -13.12 -20.99
CA ASN A 190 3.57 -11.96 -20.39
C ASN A 190 4.58 -11.00 -19.76
N SER A 191 5.65 -11.52 -19.15
CA SER A 191 6.62 -10.71 -18.43
C SER A 191 7.64 -10.04 -19.35
N TYR A 192 8.05 -10.73 -20.42
CA TYR A 192 9.07 -10.23 -21.35
C TYR A 192 8.52 -9.67 -22.67
N GLY A 193 7.22 -9.81 -22.91
CA GLY A 193 6.58 -9.37 -24.17
C GLY A 193 7.09 -10.17 -25.38
N VAL A 194 7.51 -11.41 -25.18
CA VAL A 194 7.99 -12.33 -26.22
C VAL A 194 6.93 -13.39 -26.51
N ARG A 195 7.06 -14.09 -27.64
CA ARG A 195 6.26 -15.27 -27.95
C ARG A 195 7.12 -16.51 -27.84
N ILE A 196 6.69 -17.49 -27.06
CA ILE A 196 7.37 -18.79 -26.87
C ILE A 196 6.56 -19.86 -27.58
N ILE A 197 7.16 -20.56 -28.52
CA ILE A 197 6.54 -21.67 -29.27
C ILE A 197 7.06 -22.97 -28.68
N LEU A 198 6.16 -23.74 -28.06
CA LEU A 198 6.47 -25.07 -27.58
C LEU A 198 6.34 -26.05 -28.74
N ALA A 199 7.41 -26.78 -29.06
CA ALA A 199 7.32 -27.84 -30.06
C ALA A 199 6.47 -29.00 -29.51
N PRO A 200 5.57 -29.58 -30.32
CA PRO A 200 4.87 -30.78 -29.93
C PRO A 200 5.87 -31.93 -29.80
N ASN A 201 5.73 -32.74 -28.75
CA ASN A 201 6.47 -34.01 -28.59
C ASN A 201 5.96 -35.03 -29.59
#